data_1338fccd00f13f99d97a092168db83cd
#
_entry.id   1338fccd00f13f99d97a092168db83cd
#
_cell.length_a   1.000
_cell.length_b   1.000
_cell.length_c   1.000
_cell.angle_alpha   90.00
_cell.angle_beta   90.00
_cell.angle_gamma   90.00
#
_symmetry.space_group_name_H-M   'P 1'
#
loop_
_entity.id
_entity.type
_entity.pdbx_description
1 polymer ?
#
loop_
_entity_poly.entity_id
_entity_poly.type
_entity_poly.pdbx_seq_one_letter_code
_entity_poly.pdbx_strand_id
1 'polypeptide(L)'
;MSETVKTLEAMERPPVTMTSRLDGELLEVSMGPQHPSTHGVFRMNVALDGEIVRKLKPVFGYLHRNHEKIGENTSYLGSMPYTDRLDYFCSMTNNWAYALSVEKLAGIEVPERAEYLRVILAELTRLQNHVSLLGFLLSDMGAWGTPLMYAFREREKILDLFESLSGSRMMCDYMRFGGCRVDASVEWLARAKEIVNRFPKFLDEFENLIVENEILIARTQNVGKLTPELAISAGITGPMLRACGVNYDIRKVDGYGYYPRFKFRIPLGEHGDTYDRLMMRALEMRESISVLNQAFEQIPAGPIMNPKVKVRAFRPPVGEAYGRIEAPKGELGFYLVSDGSPNPYRYRVRPPSFINLTILEDLCLGHTVADVMVILGSVDIVMGEVDR
;
A
#
# COMPACT_ATOMS: atom_id res chain seq x y z
N MET A 1 5.60 40.45 21.63
CA MET A 1 5.59 39.39 20.58
C MET A 1 6.87 38.58 20.81
N SER A 2 6.75 37.30 21.09
CA SER A 2 7.89 36.46 21.48
C SER A 2 8.74 36.14 20.24
N GLU A 3 10.03 35.86 20.45
CA GLU A 3 10.97 35.44 19.39
C GLU A 3 10.43 34.27 18.54
N THR A 4 9.59 33.42 19.11
CA THR A 4 8.95 32.29 18.42
C THR A 4 8.00 32.72 17.29
N VAL A 5 7.35 33.88 17.39
CA VAL A 5 6.46 34.41 16.34
C VAL A 5 7.28 34.96 15.16
N LYS A 6 8.44 35.57 15.45
CA LYS A 6 9.35 36.05 14.40
C LYS A 6 10.00 34.94 13.59
N THR A 7 10.22 33.76 14.22
CA THR A 7 10.78 32.59 13.53
C THR A 7 9.76 31.93 12.58
N LEU A 8 8.45 32.02 12.90
CA LEU A 8 7.39 31.51 12.03
C LEU A 8 7.10 32.41 10.81
N GLU A 9 7.31 33.75 10.97
CA GLU A 9 7.19 34.69 9.85
C GLU A 9 8.37 34.59 8.86
N ALA A 10 9.53 34.08 9.30
CA ALA A 10 10.71 33.89 8.46
C ALA A 10 10.72 32.56 7.67
N MET A 11 9.74 31.69 7.87
CA MET A 11 9.49 30.56 6.96
C MET A 11 8.78 31.10 5.71
N GLU A 12 9.53 31.80 4.87
CA GLU A 12 9.09 32.15 3.51
C GLU A 12 8.65 30.86 2.80
N ARG A 13 7.38 30.81 2.42
CA ARG A 13 6.90 29.80 1.46
C ARG A 13 7.85 29.87 0.27
N PRO A 14 8.47 28.75 -0.16
CA PRO A 14 9.28 28.80 -1.37
C PRO A 14 8.38 29.36 -2.48
N PRO A 15 8.80 30.42 -3.16
CA PRO A 15 7.96 31.04 -4.16
C PRO A 15 7.59 29.97 -5.20
N VAL A 16 6.33 29.97 -5.62
CA VAL A 16 5.94 29.30 -6.87
C VAL A 16 6.63 30.12 -7.97
N THR A 17 7.87 29.76 -8.26
CA THR A 17 8.66 30.48 -9.29
C THR A 17 8.14 30.00 -10.64
N MET A 18 7.14 30.68 -11.17
CA MET A 18 6.85 30.66 -12.59
C MET A 18 7.93 31.54 -13.28
N THR A 19 9.00 30.93 -13.73
CA THR A 19 9.91 31.57 -14.64
C THR A 19 9.45 31.31 -16.06
N SER A 20 8.61 32.21 -16.61
CA SER A 20 8.33 32.21 -18.04
C SER A 20 9.50 32.91 -18.74
N ARG A 21 10.30 32.20 -19.53
CA ARG A 21 11.22 32.77 -20.51
C ARG A 21 10.63 32.54 -21.90
N LEU A 22 10.59 33.62 -22.68
CA LEU A 22 10.24 33.61 -24.10
C LEU A 22 11.46 33.14 -24.89
N ASP A 23 11.28 32.24 -25.83
CA ASP A 23 12.25 31.64 -26.76
C ASP A 23 12.86 30.29 -26.31
N GLY A 24 12.10 29.19 -26.54
CA GLY A 24 12.64 27.83 -26.55
C GLY A 24 13.05 27.25 -25.19
N GLU A 25 12.78 27.95 -24.09
CA GLU A 25 13.08 27.46 -22.74
C GLU A 25 11.88 26.75 -22.12
N LEU A 26 12.17 25.66 -21.40
CA LEU A 26 11.16 24.87 -20.70
C LEU A 26 10.61 25.68 -19.51
N LEU A 27 9.29 25.60 -19.30
CA LEU A 27 8.64 26.11 -18.10
C LEU A 27 8.88 25.15 -16.94
N GLU A 28 9.58 25.58 -15.90
CA GLU A 28 9.73 24.77 -14.68
C GLU A 28 8.62 25.08 -13.68
N VAL A 29 7.87 24.04 -13.30
CA VAL A 29 6.76 24.11 -12.33
C VAL A 29 7.05 23.17 -11.17
N SER A 30 6.88 23.67 -9.94
CA SER A 30 6.94 22.85 -8.73
C SER A 30 5.52 22.53 -8.27
N MET A 31 5.13 21.24 -8.29
CA MET A 31 3.84 20.74 -7.87
C MET A 31 3.95 20.09 -6.50
N GLY A 32 3.15 20.53 -5.53
CA GLY A 32 3.26 20.14 -4.12
C GLY A 32 4.21 21.05 -3.33
N PRO A 33 4.53 20.75 -2.05
CA PRO A 33 4.20 19.51 -1.32
C PRO A 33 2.75 19.43 -0.81
N GLN A 34 1.97 20.49 -0.87
CA GLN A 34 0.56 20.52 -0.46
C GLN A 34 -0.31 20.74 -1.69
N HIS A 35 -0.73 19.65 -2.30
CA HIS A 35 -1.67 19.66 -3.42
C HIS A 35 -2.58 18.43 -3.29
N PRO A 36 -3.91 18.55 -3.48
CA PRO A 36 -4.83 17.40 -3.33
C PRO A 36 -4.44 16.19 -4.17
N SER A 37 -4.04 16.41 -5.42
CA SER A 37 -3.72 15.33 -6.37
C SER A 37 -2.33 14.71 -6.17
N THR A 38 -1.55 15.12 -5.17
CA THR A 38 -0.25 14.47 -4.86
C THR A 38 -0.37 13.30 -3.89
N HIS A 39 -1.58 12.99 -3.43
CA HIS A 39 -1.86 11.88 -2.51
C HIS A 39 -1.03 11.89 -1.24
N GLY A 40 -0.78 13.08 -0.71
CA GLY A 40 0.02 13.32 0.49
C GLY A 40 1.06 14.40 0.29
N VAL A 41 2.01 14.49 1.22
CA VAL A 41 3.06 15.53 1.22
C VAL A 41 4.17 15.15 0.24
N PHE A 42 3.86 15.27 -1.06
CA PHE A 42 4.74 14.90 -2.16
C PHE A 42 4.98 16.09 -3.10
N ARG A 43 6.20 16.26 -3.55
CA ARG A 43 6.58 17.33 -4.47
C ARG A 43 7.18 16.75 -5.74
N MET A 44 6.82 17.34 -6.88
CA MET A 44 7.41 17.08 -8.18
C MET A 44 7.92 18.39 -8.78
N ASN A 45 9.12 18.40 -9.33
CA ASN A 45 9.61 19.47 -10.19
C ASN A 45 9.45 19.01 -11.63
N VAL A 46 8.63 19.71 -12.39
CA VAL A 46 8.24 19.33 -13.75
C VAL A 46 8.72 20.42 -14.72
N ALA A 47 9.43 20.02 -15.78
CA ALA A 47 9.80 20.90 -16.87
C ALA A 47 8.89 20.64 -18.08
N LEU A 48 8.26 21.68 -18.56
CA LEU A 48 7.19 21.66 -19.56
C LEU A 48 7.59 22.39 -20.84
N ASP A 49 7.15 21.80 -21.95
CA ASP A 49 7.14 22.43 -23.27
C ASP A 49 5.65 22.61 -23.66
N GLY A 50 5.12 23.83 -23.42
CA GLY A 50 3.68 24.04 -23.40
C GLY A 50 3.03 23.22 -22.27
N GLU A 51 2.18 22.26 -22.61
CA GLU A 51 1.57 21.33 -21.65
C GLU A 51 2.28 19.98 -21.55
N ILE A 52 3.28 19.74 -22.40
CA ILE A 52 3.96 18.46 -22.51
C ILE A 52 5.11 18.35 -21.51
N VAL A 53 5.16 17.29 -20.75
CA VAL A 53 6.22 16.98 -19.79
C VAL A 53 7.49 16.57 -20.53
N ARG A 54 8.57 17.29 -20.32
CA ARG A 54 9.91 16.99 -20.85
C ARG A 54 10.85 16.43 -19.78
N LYS A 55 10.59 16.75 -18.52
CA LYS A 55 11.34 16.22 -17.38
C LYS A 55 10.45 16.24 -16.14
N LEU A 56 10.59 15.23 -15.29
CA LEU A 56 9.92 15.16 -14.01
C LEU A 56 10.89 14.63 -12.95
N LYS A 57 11.09 15.41 -11.90
CA LYS A 57 11.92 14.98 -10.77
C LYS A 57 11.07 14.88 -9.51
N PRO A 58 10.82 13.67 -8.98
CA PRO A 58 10.17 13.49 -7.68
C PRO A 58 11.11 13.97 -6.56
N VAL A 59 10.53 14.56 -5.51
CA VAL A 59 11.24 15.02 -4.31
C VAL A 59 10.62 14.37 -3.09
N PHE A 60 11.42 13.57 -2.40
CA PHE A 60 11.02 12.79 -1.22
C PHE A 60 11.52 13.47 0.07
N GLY A 61 10.97 13.04 1.21
CA GLY A 61 11.48 13.37 2.53
C GLY A 61 10.59 14.28 3.37
N TYR A 62 9.50 14.84 2.83
CA TYR A 62 8.61 15.72 3.59
C TYR A 62 7.87 15.03 4.72
N LEU A 63 7.72 13.70 4.64
CA LEU A 63 7.12 12.85 5.68
C LEU A 63 8.14 11.89 6.29
N HIS A 64 9.43 12.17 6.19
CA HIS A 64 10.46 11.35 6.83
C HIS A 64 10.39 11.49 8.36
N ARG A 65 10.15 10.36 9.03
CA ARG A 65 9.94 10.27 10.48
C ARG A 65 10.98 9.43 11.19
N ASN A 66 12.07 9.13 10.51
CA ASN A 66 13.18 8.33 11.06
C ASN A 66 12.76 6.92 11.53
N HIS A 67 11.79 6.31 10.84
CA HIS A 67 11.14 5.06 11.22
C HIS A 67 12.15 3.91 11.42
N GLU A 68 13.10 3.76 10.48
CA GLU A 68 14.11 2.68 10.57
C GLU A 68 15.01 2.87 11.80
N LYS A 69 15.40 4.09 12.12
CA LYS A 69 16.24 4.37 13.31
C LYS A 69 15.48 4.23 14.61
N ILE A 70 14.20 4.58 14.64
CA ILE A 70 13.33 4.32 15.79
C ILE A 70 13.22 2.81 16.00
N GLY A 71 13.07 2.02 14.92
CA GLY A 71 13.04 0.56 14.97
C GLY A 71 14.30 -0.05 15.58
N GLU A 72 15.49 0.50 15.28
CA GLU A 72 16.76 0.07 15.88
C GLU A 72 16.87 0.43 17.38
N ASN A 73 16.28 1.54 17.81
CA ASN A 73 16.34 2.01 19.18
C ASN A 73 15.19 1.49 20.07
N THR A 74 14.26 0.74 19.51
CA THR A 74 13.07 0.25 20.18
C THR A 74 13.07 -1.29 20.18
N SER A 75 12.49 -1.92 21.21
CA SER A 75 12.39 -3.38 21.25
C SER A 75 11.55 -3.92 20.09
N TYR A 76 11.74 -5.19 19.73
CA TYR A 76 10.96 -5.85 18.66
C TYR A 76 9.44 -5.69 18.85
N LEU A 77 8.95 -5.81 20.08
CA LEU A 77 7.53 -5.55 20.37
C LEU A 77 7.19 -4.06 20.29
N GLY A 78 8.05 -3.19 20.79
CA GLY A 78 7.85 -1.75 20.79
C GLY A 78 7.83 -1.14 19.39
N SER A 79 8.45 -1.82 18.41
CA SER A 79 8.44 -1.40 17.01
C SER A 79 7.14 -1.74 16.26
N MET A 80 6.33 -2.70 16.76
CA MET A 80 5.08 -3.12 16.10
C MET A 80 4.12 -1.96 15.82
N PRO A 81 3.78 -1.07 16.79
CA PRO A 81 2.86 0.04 16.53
C PRO A 81 3.36 1.05 15.50
N TYR A 82 4.67 1.17 15.32
CA TYR A 82 5.24 2.05 14.29
C TYR A 82 5.02 1.50 12.90
N THR A 83 5.00 0.18 12.72
CA THR A 83 4.78 -0.43 11.40
C THR A 83 3.43 -0.06 10.80
N ASP A 84 2.37 0.10 11.64
CA ASP A 84 1.04 0.56 11.19
C ASP A 84 1.09 1.86 10.41
N ARG A 85 2.05 2.71 10.70
CA ARG A 85 2.17 4.07 10.19
C ARG A 85 3.04 4.18 8.94
N LEU A 86 3.53 3.07 8.43
CA LEU A 86 4.19 3.01 7.12
C LEU A 86 3.14 3.23 6.02
N ASP A 87 2.49 2.20 5.58
CA ASP A 87 1.27 2.33 4.80
C ASP A 87 0.08 2.39 5.76
N TYR A 88 -0.35 3.60 6.11
CA TYR A 88 -1.43 3.80 7.09
C TYR A 88 -2.81 3.39 6.56
N PHE A 89 -2.97 3.10 5.27
CA PHE A 89 -4.15 2.44 4.72
C PHE A 89 -4.14 0.93 4.98
N CYS A 90 -2.96 0.31 5.07
CA CYS A 90 -2.78 -1.14 5.06
C CYS A 90 -2.07 -1.66 6.32
N SER A 91 -2.46 -1.18 7.51
CA SER A 91 -1.78 -1.48 8.77
C SER A 91 -1.64 -2.97 9.07
N MET A 92 -2.67 -3.77 8.76
CA MET A 92 -2.64 -5.22 9.00
C MET A 92 -1.52 -5.92 8.22
N THR A 93 -1.32 -5.54 6.96
CA THR A 93 -0.24 -6.12 6.16
C THR A 93 1.13 -5.65 6.63
N ASN A 94 1.26 -4.41 7.10
CA ASN A 94 2.52 -3.92 7.66
C ASN A 94 2.93 -4.72 8.91
N ASN A 95 1.99 -4.94 9.82
CA ASN A 95 2.23 -5.78 11.00
C ASN A 95 2.66 -7.19 10.60
N TRP A 96 1.99 -7.78 9.59
CA TRP A 96 2.31 -9.14 9.17
C TRP A 96 3.70 -9.26 8.57
N ALA A 97 4.09 -8.33 7.69
CA ALA A 97 5.42 -8.33 7.07
C ALA A 97 6.54 -8.27 8.13
N TYR A 98 6.37 -7.39 9.12
CA TYR A 98 7.32 -7.29 10.23
C TYR A 98 7.30 -8.54 11.13
N ALA A 99 6.11 -9.01 11.53
CA ALA A 99 5.98 -10.22 12.35
C ALA A 99 6.61 -11.44 11.68
N LEU A 100 6.35 -11.63 10.37
CA LEU A 100 6.95 -12.70 9.57
C LEU A 100 8.49 -12.63 9.55
N SER A 101 9.06 -11.43 9.48
CA SER A 101 10.52 -11.24 9.50
C SER A 101 11.11 -11.63 10.85
N VAL A 102 10.46 -11.24 11.95
CA VAL A 102 10.86 -11.63 13.31
C VAL A 102 10.70 -13.13 13.55
N GLU A 103 9.62 -13.72 13.02
CA GLU A 103 9.35 -15.16 13.10
C GLU A 103 10.40 -15.98 12.36
N LYS A 104 10.78 -15.54 11.14
CA LYS A 104 11.89 -16.15 10.38
C LYS A 104 13.22 -16.06 11.14
N LEU A 105 13.51 -14.88 11.71
CA LEU A 105 14.76 -14.66 12.47
C LEU A 105 14.87 -15.55 13.71
N ALA A 106 13.76 -15.79 14.39
CA ALA A 106 13.72 -16.52 15.66
C ALA A 106 13.24 -17.99 15.53
N GLY A 107 12.88 -18.44 14.33
CA GLY A 107 12.35 -19.79 14.12
C GLY A 107 11.01 -20.03 14.85
N ILE A 108 10.14 -19.02 14.88
CA ILE A 108 8.86 -19.11 15.59
C ILE A 108 7.80 -19.71 14.69
N GLU A 109 7.16 -20.77 15.14
CA GLU A 109 5.97 -21.34 14.51
C GLU A 109 4.71 -20.59 14.96
N VAL A 110 3.81 -20.33 14.01
CA VAL A 110 2.52 -19.64 14.25
C VAL A 110 1.40 -20.66 14.26
N PRO A 111 0.44 -20.57 15.22
CA PRO A 111 -0.70 -21.46 15.24
C PRO A 111 -1.57 -21.32 14.00
N GLU A 112 -2.16 -22.45 13.59
CA GLU A 112 -2.96 -22.54 12.36
C GLU A 112 -4.09 -21.50 12.30
N ARG A 113 -4.89 -21.39 13.37
CA ARG A 113 -5.97 -20.42 13.47
C ARG A 113 -5.47 -18.97 13.27
N ALA A 114 -4.31 -18.63 13.83
CA ALA A 114 -3.72 -17.32 13.68
C ALA A 114 -3.33 -17.02 12.22
N GLU A 115 -2.80 -18.00 11.50
CA GLU A 115 -2.48 -17.84 10.07
C GLU A 115 -3.73 -17.61 9.22
N TYR A 116 -4.84 -18.32 9.50
CA TYR A 116 -6.11 -18.03 8.83
C TYR A 116 -6.62 -16.61 9.12
N LEU A 117 -6.55 -16.17 10.37
CA LEU A 117 -6.95 -14.80 10.74
C LEU A 117 -6.08 -13.74 10.03
N ARG A 118 -4.77 -13.98 9.91
CA ARG A 118 -3.85 -13.10 9.18
C ARG A 118 -4.23 -12.99 7.70
N VAL A 119 -4.53 -14.12 7.05
CA VAL A 119 -4.98 -14.12 5.64
C VAL A 119 -6.29 -13.37 5.50
N ILE A 120 -7.29 -13.64 6.36
CA ILE A 120 -8.59 -12.94 6.32
C ILE A 120 -8.39 -11.43 6.44
N LEU A 121 -7.60 -10.98 7.40
CA LEU A 121 -7.38 -9.55 7.62
C LEU A 121 -6.53 -8.90 6.53
N ALA A 122 -5.55 -9.61 5.97
CA ALA A 122 -4.75 -9.11 4.85
C ALA A 122 -5.59 -8.95 3.59
N GLU A 123 -6.47 -9.89 3.27
CA GLU A 123 -7.33 -9.79 2.09
C GLU A 123 -8.47 -8.76 2.30
N LEU A 124 -9.01 -8.60 3.51
CA LEU A 124 -9.90 -7.47 3.83
C LEU A 124 -9.18 -6.12 3.67
N THR A 125 -7.91 -6.05 4.08
CA THR A 125 -7.06 -4.86 3.87
C THR A 125 -6.85 -4.58 2.38
N ARG A 126 -6.66 -5.62 1.57
CA ARG A 126 -6.54 -5.49 0.11
C ARG A 126 -7.82 -4.94 -0.51
N LEU A 127 -8.99 -5.46 -0.11
CA LEU A 127 -10.29 -4.95 -0.57
C LEU A 127 -10.46 -3.47 -0.26
N GLN A 128 -10.21 -3.06 1.00
CA GLN A 128 -10.39 -1.68 1.41
C GLN A 128 -9.39 -0.73 0.75
N ASN A 129 -8.16 -1.17 0.47
CA ASN A 129 -7.16 -0.37 -0.23
C ASN A 129 -7.56 -0.16 -1.70
N HIS A 130 -7.86 -1.24 -2.40
CA HIS A 130 -8.17 -1.17 -3.83
C HIS A 130 -9.44 -0.37 -4.11
N VAL A 131 -10.49 -0.55 -3.32
CA VAL A 131 -11.70 0.24 -3.48
C VAL A 131 -11.46 1.73 -3.21
N SER A 132 -10.64 2.05 -2.21
CA SER A 132 -10.28 3.44 -1.89
C SER A 132 -9.48 4.09 -3.02
N LEU A 133 -8.49 3.38 -3.56
CA LEU A 133 -7.68 3.86 -4.67
C LEU A 133 -8.54 4.18 -5.89
N LEU A 134 -9.44 3.27 -6.27
CA LEU A 134 -10.33 3.50 -7.40
C LEU A 134 -11.15 4.78 -7.21
N GLY A 135 -11.65 5.01 -6.00
CA GLY A 135 -12.36 6.26 -5.65
C GLY A 135 -11.48 7.51 -5.79
N PHE A 136 -10.24 7.47 -5.30
CA PHE A 136 -9.29 8.59 -5.42
C PHE A 136 -8.90 8.85 -6.86
N LEU A 137 -8.53 7.82 -7.62
CA LEU A 137 -8.13 7.96 -9.02
C LEU A 137 -9.24 8.57 -9.88
N LEU A 138 -10.49 8.14 -9.65
CA LEU A 138 -11.65 8.72 -10.35
C LEU A 138 -11.85 10.19 -9.98
N SER A 139 -11.59 10.57 -8.73
CA SER A 139 -11.63 11.98 -8.31
C SER A 139 -10.55 12.82 -8.99
N ASP A 140 -9.33 12.28 -9.16
CA ASP A 140 -8.23 12.94 -9.89
C ASP A 140 -8.55 13.15 -11.38
N MET A 141 -9.35 12.26 -11.96
CA MET A 141 -9.86 12.40 -13.33
C MET A 141 -11.02 13.37 -13.49
N GLY A 142 -11.49 13.98 -12.40
CA GLY A 142 -12.59 14.94 -12.41
C GLY A 142 -13.97 14.34 -12.17
N ALA A 143 -14.09 13.03 -11.95
CA ALA A 143 -15.35 12.40 -11.50
C ALA A 143 -15.57 12.69 -10.01
N TRP A 144 -15.71 13.96 -9.68
CA TRP A 144 -15.70 14.48 -8.33
C TRP A 144 -16.89 13.99 -7.50
N GLY A 145 -16.58 13.46 -6.30
CA GLY A 145 -17.55 13.15 -5.26
C GLY A 145 -18.17 11.76 -5.36
N THR A 146 -18.92 11.46 -6.40
CA THR A 146 -19.76 10.26 -6.44
C THR A 146 -18.99 8.93 -6.36
N PRO A 147 -17.98 8.63 -7.20
CA PRO A 147 -17.27 7.36 -7.10
C PRO A 147 -16.53 7.18 -5.77
N LEU A 148 -15.93 8.26 -5.25
CA LEU A 148 -15.25 8.25 -3.97
C LEU A 148 -16.22 7.97 -2.82
N MET A 149 -17.41 8.57 -2.82
CA MET A 149 -18.44 8.34 -1.81
C MET A 149 -18.92 6.87 -1.81
N TYR A 150 -19.14 6.29 -2.99
CA TYR A 150 -19.49 4.87 -3.11
C TYR A 150 -18.37 3.95 -2.60
N ALA A 151 -17.13 4.24 -2.97
CA ALA A 151 -15.97 3.50 -2.52
C ALA A 151 -15.81 3.54 -0.98
N PHE A 152 -15.93 4.72 -0.39
CA PHE A 152 -15.79 4.90 1.05
C PHE A 152 -16.95 4.30 1.84
N ARG A 153 -18.16 4.26 1.31
CA ARG A 153 -19.29 3.56 1.93
C ARG A 153 -18.97 2.08 2.18
N GLU A 154 -18.34 1.43 1.23
CA GLU A 154 -17.95 0.01 1.38
C GLU A 154 -16.69 -0.15 2.24
N ARG A 155 -15.73 0.75 2.10
CA ARG A 155 -14.54 0.79 2.95
C ARG A 155 -14.89 0.89 4.43
N GLU A 156 -15.82 1.76 4.81
CA GLU A 156 -16.22 1.97 6.21
C GLU A 156 -16.71 0.68 6.88
N LYS A 157 -17.44 -0.17 6.16
CA LYS A 157 -17.88 -1.48 6.70
C LYS A 157 -16.69 -2.38 7.09
N ILE A 158 -15.60 -2.33 6.34
CA ILE A 158 -14.37 -3.08 6.66
C ILE A 158 -13.65 -2.45 7.84
N LEU A 159 -13.60 -1.12 7.92
CA LEU A 159 -13.00 -0.42 9.05
C LEU A 159 -13.77 -0.67 10.36
N ASP A 160 -15.10 -0.77 10.32
CA ASP A 160 -15.91 -1.18 11.46
C ASP A 160 -15.57 -2.60 11.96
N LEU A 161 -15.25 -3.53 11.01
CA LEU A 161 -14.75 -4.85 11.40
C LEU A 161 -13.39 -4.75 12.10
N PHE A 162 -12.48 -3.94 11.58
CA PHE A 162 -11.17 -3.76 12.18
C PHE A 162 -11.27 -3.13 13.58
N GLU A 163 -12.11 -2.11 13.74
CA GLU A 163 -12.34 -1.47 15.03
C GLU A 163 -12.94 -2.44 16.05
N SER A 164 -13.95 -3.22 15.66
CA SER A 164 -14.59 -4.18 16.55
C SER A 164 -13.64 -5.31 17.00
N LEU A 165 -12.58 -5.60 16.24
CA LEU A 165 -11.61 -6.65 16.54
C LEU A 165 -10.39 -6.11 17.29
N SER A 166 -9.85 -4.97 16.85
CA SER A 166 -8.58 -4.43 17.33
C SER A 166 -8.73 -3.24 18.29
N GLY A 167 -9.90 -2.60 18.31
CA GLY A 167 -10.13 -1.34 19.02
C GLY A 167 -9.70 -0.10 18.23
N SER A 168 -9.25 -0.26 16.99
CA SER A 168 -8.84 0.83 16.10
C SER A 168 -9.29 0.60 14.68
N ARG A 169 -9.73 1.65 14.00
CA ARG A 169 -10.17 1.60 12.60
C ARG A 169 -9.02 1.38 11.62
N MET A 170 -7.87 2.00 11.87
CA MET A 170 -6.74 2.05 10.93
C MET A 170 -5.42 1.57 11.55
N MET A 171 -5.03 2.08 12.72
CA MET A 171 -3.77 1.71 13.39
C MET A 171 -4.04 0.54 14.34
N CYS A 172 -4.18 -0.66 13.79
CA CYS A 172 -4.77 -1.80 14.48
C CYS A 172 -3.82 -2.51 15.44
N ASP A 173 -2.52 -2.50 15.15
CA ASP A 173 -1.48 -3.16 15.96
C ASP A 173 -1.92 -4.58 16.42
N TYR A 174 -2.48 -5.33 15.47
CA TYR A 174 -3.21 -6.56 15.75
C TYR A 174 -2.36 -7.81 15.60
N MET A 175 -1.61 -7.93 14.49
CA MET A 175 -0.74 -9.07 14.27
C MET A 175 0.52 -8.95 15.10
N ARG A 176 0.93 -10.06 15.73
CA ARG A 176 2.13 -10.15 16.57
C ARG A 176 3.02 -11.26 16.06
N PHE A 177 4.32 -11.20 16.31
CA PHE A 177 5.18 -12.36 16.07
C PHE A 177 4.76 -13.51 17.01
N GLY A 178 4.50 -14.66 16.40
CA GLY A 178 3.93 -15.85 17.05
C GLY A 178 2.40 -15.92 17.04
N GLY A 179 1.68 -14.97 16.40
CA GLY A 179 0.24 -15.06 16.27
C GLY A 179 -0.50 -13.74 16.13
N CYS A 180 -1.67 -13.64 16.79
CA CYS A 180 -2.55 -12.48 16.80
C CYS A 180 -2.86 -12.05 18.24
N ARG A 181 -3.24 -10.77 18.41
CA ARG A 181 -3.49 -10.16 19.73
C ARG A 181 -4.79 -10.61 20.38
N VAL A 182 -5.85 -10.71 19.60
CA VAL A 182 -7.23 -11.05 20.04
C VAL A 182 -7.82 -12.07 19.07
N ASP A 183 -8.64 -12.99 19.56
CA ASP A 183 -9.34 -13.93 18.70
C ASP A 183 -10.58 -13.30 18.07
N ALA A 184 -10.90 -13.72 16.85
CA ALA A 184 -12.15 -13.36 16.21
C ALA A 184 -13.28 -14.29 16.70
N SER A 185 -14.35 -13.70 17.24
CA SER A 185 -15.53 -14.45 17.65
C SER A 185 -16.28 -15.03 16.44
N VAL A 186 -17.15 -16.00 16.70
CA VAL A 186 -17.99 -16.59 15.66
C VAL A 186 -18.89 -15.53 15.02
N GLU A 187 -19.42 -14.61 15.83
CA GLU A 187 -20.26 -13.50 15.37
C GLU A 187 -19.46 -12.53 14.49
N TRP A 188 -18.21 -12.25 14.84
CA TRP A 188 -17.34 -11.41 14.03
C TRP A 188 -17.06 -12.04 12.66
N LEU A 189 -16.73 -13.34 12.63
CA LEU A 189 -16.51 -14.09 11.39
C LEU A 189 -17.76 -14.13 10.52
N ALA A 190 -18.94 -14.33 11.11
CA ALA A 190 -20.20 -14.30 10.40
C ALA A 190 -20.49 -12.93 9.77
N ARG A 191 -20.29 -11.83 10.53
CA ARG A 191 -20.45 -10.47 10.05
C ARG A 191 -19.45 -10.15 8.92
N ALA A 192 -18.20 -10.57 9.06
CA ALA A 192 -17.18 -10.38 8.03
C ALA A 192 -17.56 -11.13 6.73
N LYS A 193 -18.00 -12.38 6.84
CA LYS A 193 -18.50 -13.19 5.71
C LYS A 193 -19.70 -12.53 5.02
N GLU A 194 -20.62 -11.97 5.78
CA GLU A 194 -21.79 -11.25 5.23
C GLU A 194 -21.36 -10.03 4.39
N ILE A 195 -20.43 -9.22 4.90
CA ILE A 195 -19.91 -8.05 4.19
C ILE A 195 -19.22 -8.50 2.90
N VAL A 196 -18.35 -9.50 2.97
CA VAL A 196 -17.62 -10.03 1.81
C VAL A 196 -18.58 -10.60 0.74
N ASN A 197 -19.64 -11.28 1.15
CA ASN A 197 -20.63 -11.83 0.22
C ASN A 197 -21.48 -10.77 -0.52
N ARG A 198 -21.56 -9.56 0.03
CA ARG A 198 -22.23 -8.42 -0.62
C ARG A 198 -21.33 -7.64 -1.56
N PHE A 199 -20.02 -7.78 -1.40
CA PHE A 199 -19.02 -7.03 -2.14
C PHE A 199 -19.06 -7.25 -3.66
N PRO A 200 -19.30 -8.47 -4.20
CA PRO A 200 -19.42 -8.69 -5.64
C PRO A 200 -20.48 -7.82 -6.31
N LYS A 201 -21.65 -7.66 -5.67
CA LYS A 201 -22.71 -6.80 -6.22
C LYS A 201 -22.26 -5.34 -6.29
N PHE A 202 -21.57 -4.86 -5.26
CA PHE A 202 -20.99 -3.51 -5.29
C PHE A 202 -19.95 -3.38 -6.41
N LEU A 203 -19.08 -4.38 -6.61
CA LEU A 203 -18.09 -4.36 -7.69
C LEU A 203 -18.77 -4.31 -9.07
N ASP A 204 -19.82 -5.07 -9.29
CA ASP A 204 -20.57 -5.04 -10.55
C ASP A 204 -21.17 -3.64 -10.80
N GLU A 205 -21.79 -3.05 -9.77
CA GLU A 205 -22.33 -1.69 -9.84
C GLU A 205 -21.22 -0.65 -10.12
N PHE A 206 -20.07 -0.80 -9.47
CA PHE A 206 -18.95 0.13 -9.58
C PHE A 206 -18.24 -0.01 -10.93
N GLU A 207 -18.02 -1.24 -11.41
CA GLU A 207 -17.44 -1.52 -12.73
C GLU A 207 -18.32 -0.95 -13.85
N ASN A 208 -19.64 -1.10 -13.77
CA ASN A 208 -20.57 -0.53 -14.75
C ASN A 208 -20.50 1.01 -14.82
N LEU A 209 -20.14 1.67 -13.71
CA LEU A 209 -19.95 3.13 -13.70
C LEU A 209 -18.65 3.58 -14.38
N ILE A 210 -17.64 2.71 -14.45
CA ILE A 210 -16.28 3.09 -14.87
C ILE A 210 -15.84 2.44 -16.17
N VAL A 211 -16.14 1.15 -16.40
CA VAL A 211 -15.55 0.36 -17.50
C VAL A 211 -16.02 0.85 -18.88
N GLU A 212 -17.26 1.31 -18.98
CA GLU A 212 -17.84 1.80 -20.24
C GLU A 212 -17.82 3.35 -20.34
N ASN A 213 -17.19 4.02 -19.39
CA ASN A 213 -17.12 5.48 -19.39
C ASN A 213 -16.09 5.98 -20.40
N GLU A 214 -16.54 6.61 -21.49
CA GLU A 214 -15.68 7.10 -22.57
C GLU A 214 -14.60 8.09 -22.10
N ILE A 215 -14.93 8.94 -21.10
CA ILE A 215 -13.98 9.89 -20.54
C ILE A 215 -12.87 9.14 -19.78
N LEU A 216 -13.22 8.12 -19.01
CA LEU A 216 -12.25 7.30 -18.29
C LEU A 216 -11.34 6.57 -19.27
N ILE A 217 -11.90 5.95 -20.28
CA ILE A 217 -11.15 5.25 -21.33
C ILE A 217 -10.16 6.22 -21.99
N ALA A 218 -10.63 7.39 -22.45
CA ALA A 218 -9.81 8.40 -23.10
C ALA A 218 -8.67 8.94 -22.20
N ARG A 219 -8.88 8.99 -20.87
CA ARG A 219 -7.92 9.51 -19.91
C ARG A 219 -6.94 8.46 -19.35
N THR A 220 -7.16 7.17 -19.62
CA THR A 220 -6.38 6.08 -19.02
C THR A 220 -5.76 5.13 -20.02
N GLN A 221 -6.42 4.87 -21.16
CA GLN A 221 -5.84 4.01 -22.19
C GLN A 221 -4.66 4.70 -22.89
N ASN A 222 -3.58 3.95 -23.05
CA ASN A 222 -2.31 4.42 -23.61
C ASN A 222 -1.62 5.54 -22.81
N VAL A 223 -2.08 5.86 -21.60
CA VAL A 223 -1.49 6.87 -20.71
C VAL A 223 -0.57 6.19 -19.71
N GLY A 224 0.67 6.70 -19.61
CA GLY A 224 1.68 6.21 -18.66
C GLY A 224 2.01 4.73 -18.83
N LYS A 225 2.34 4.30 -20.04
CA LYS A 225 2.70 2.91 -20.34
C LYS A 225 3.97 2.48 -19.63
N LEU A 226 3.91 1.31 -19.01
CA LEU A 226 5.03 0.63 -18.37
C LEU A 226 5.31 -0.67 -19.11
N THR A 227 6.51 -0.83 -19.66
CA THR A 227 6.89 -2.08 -20.29
C THR A 227 7.34 -3.12 -19.25
N PRO A 228 7.19 -4.42 -19.53
CA PRO A 228 7.66 -5.49 -18.64
C PRO A 228 9.15 -5.36 -18.29
N GLU A 229 9.98 -5.02 -19.28
CA GLU A 229 11.44 -4.90 -19.13
C GLU A 229 11.79 -3.75 -18.15
N LEU A 230 11.15 -2.59 -18.32
CA LEU A 230 11.35 -1.45 -17.42
C LEU A 230 10.84 -1.78 -16.01
N ALA A 231 9.67 -2.42 -15.90
CA ALA A 231 9.10 -2.82 -14.62
C ALA A 231 10.04 -3.76 -13.85
N ILE A 232 10.59 -4.77 -14.52
CA ILE A 232 11.51 -5.74 -13.92
C ILE A 232 12.84 -5.06 -13.54
N SER A 233 13.42 -4.24 -14.41
CA SER A 233 14.69 -3.57 -14.17
C SER A 233 14.64 -2.57 -13.01
N ALA A 234 13.49 -1.92 -12.82
CA ALA A 234 13.24 -0.99 -11.72
C ALA A 234 12.82 -1.69 -10.41
N GLY A 235 12.59 -3.02 -10.42
CA GLY A 235 12.17 -3.78 -9.24
C GLY A 235 10.71 -3.53 -8.84
N ILE A 236 9.87 -3.14 -9.79
CA ILE A 236 8.42 -2.92 -9.60
C ILE A 236 7.74 -4.23 -9.23
N THR A 237 6.76 -4.16 -8.36
CA THR A 237 6.00 -5.32 -7.87
C THR A 237 4.52 -5.00 -7.75
N GLY A 238 3.72 -6.00 -7.42
CA GLY A 238 2.30 -5.83 -7.17
C GLY A 238 1.45 -5.57 -8.42
N PRO A 239 0.32 -4.87 -8.26
CA PRO A 239 -0.60 -4.58 -9.36
C PRO A 239 0.05 -3.85 -10.54
N MET A 240 1.06 -3.01 -10.27
CA MET A 240 1.83 -2.30 -11.31
C MET A 240 2.55 -3.29 -12.23
N LEU A 241 3.25 -4.29 -11.66
CA LEU A 241 3.96 -5.31 -12.43
C LEU A 241 2.99 -6.24 -13.19
N ARG A 242 1.89 -6.62 -12.55
CA ARG A 242 0.87 -7.48 -13.16
C ARG A 242 0.11 -6.79 -14.29
N ALA A 243 -0.08 -5.48 -14.20
CA ALA A 243 -0.64 -4.70 -15.31
C ALA A 243 0.21 -4.76 -16.59
N CYS A 244 1.52 -4.99 -16.45
CA CYS A 244 2.44 -5.19 -17.58
C CYS A 244 2.47 -6.65 -18.10
N GLY A 245 1.57 -7.53 -17.65
CA GLY A 245 1.51 -8.93 -18.08
C GLY A 245 2.51 -9.86 -17.40
N VAL A 246 3.26 -9.41 -16.40
CA VAL A 246 4.23 -10.25 -15.67
C VAL A 246 3.53 -11.06 -14.60
N ASN A 247 3.56 -12.37 -14.72
CA ASN A 247 2.92 -13.31 -13.80
C ASN A 247 3.78 -13.52 -12.55
N TYR A 248 3.69 -12.56 -11.61
CA TYR A 248 4.42 -12.59 -10.35
C TYR A 248 3.55 -12.14 -9.18
N ASP A 249 3.43 -13.00 -8.16
CA ASP A 249 2.72 -12.74 -6.92
C ASP A 249 3.39 -13.49 -5.77
N ILE A 250 3.82 -12.78 -4.75
CA ILE A 250 4.59 -13.34 -3.62
C ILE A 250 3.76 -14.37 -2.84
N ARG A 251 2.43 -14.22 -2.81
CA ARG A 251 1.53 -15.19 -2.19
C ARG A 251 1.66 -16.59 -2.80
N LYS A 252 2.02 -16.68 -4.09
CA LYS A 252 2.24 -17.94 -4.80
C LYS A 252 3.71 -18.34 -4.89
N VAL A 253 4.60 -17.38 -5.09
CA VAL A 253 6.04 -17.65 -5.27
C VAL A 253 6.70 -18.08 -3.97
N ASP A 254 6.48 -17.32 -2.89
CA ASP A 254 7.05 -17.63 -1.57
C ASP A 254 6.14 -18.55 -0.76
N GLY A 255 4.83 -18.54 -1.03
CA GLY A 255 3.86 -19.38 -0.36
C GLY A 255 3.82 -19.17 1.16
N TYR A 256 3.97 -17.93 1.62
CA TYR A 256 3.98 -17.61 3.04
C TYR A 256 2.59 -17.75 3.69
N GLY A 257 2.56 -17.92 5.01
CA GLY A 257 1.32 -18.18 5.72
C GLY A 257 0.62 -19.42 5.17
N TYR A 258 -0.70 -19.34 5.02
CA TYR A 258 -1.48 -20.43 4.45
C TYR A 258 -2.01 -20.14 3.05
N TYR A 259 -1.46 -19.16 2.32
CA TYR A 259 -1.85 -18.89 0.93
C TYR A 259 -1.77 -20.12 0.00
N PRO A 260 -0.82 -21.06 0.13
CA PRO A 260 -0.79 -22.27 -0.70
C PRO A 260 -2.03 -23.16 -0.57
N ARG A 261 -2.83 -23.00 0.49
CA ARG A 261 -4.08 -23.76 0.68
C ARG A 261 -5.27 -23.19 -0.11
N PHE A 262 -5.17 -21.94 -0.60
CA PHE A 262 -6.24 -21.24 -1.28
C PHE A 262 -6.07 -21.25 -2.78
N LYS A 263 -7.19 -21.44 -3.47
CA LYS A 263 -7.24 -21.38 -4.94
C LYS A 263 -7.65 -19.98 -5.36
N PHE A 264 -6.77 -19.30 -6.07
CA PHE A 264 -7.02 -18.00 -6.69
C PHE A 264 -6.17 -17.84 -7.94
N ARG A 265 -6.58 -16.97 -8.86
CA ARG A 265 -5.82 -16.63 -10.06
C ARG A 265 -5.00 -15.38 -9.83
N ILE A 266 -3.98 -15.19 -10.62
CA ILE A 266 -3.24 -13.94 -10.72
C ILE A 266 -3.76 -13.24 -11.97
N PRO A 267 -4.54 -12.15 -11.84
CA PRO A 267 -4.95 -11.39 -13.01
C PRO A 267 -3.74 -10.72 -13.65
N LEU A 268 -3.75 -10.59 -14.99
CA LEU A 268 -2.69 -9.98 -15.77
C LEU A 268 -3.27 -8.98 -16.76
N GLY A 269 -2.61 -7.83 -16.89
CA GLY A 269 -2.87 -6.84 -17.92
C GLY A 269 -2.15 -7.16 -19.22
N GLU A 270 -2.42 -6.39 -20.25
CA GLU A 270 -1.85 -6.60 -21.61
C GLU A 270 -1.03 -5.38 -22.07
N HIS A 271 -1.43 -4.17 -21.69
CA HIS A 271 -0.88 -2.92 -22.23
C HIS A 271 0.05 -2.20 -21.27
N GLY A 272 -0.05 -2.48 -19.97
CA GLY A 272 0.75 -1.83 -18.92
C GLY A 272 0.44 -0.34 -18.73
N ASP A 273 -0.71 0.14 -19.19
CA ASP A 273 -1.12 1.53 -19.08
C ASP A 273 -1.93 1.80 -17.78
N THR A 274 -2.40 3.01 -17.62
CA THR A 274 -3.18 3.41 -16.45
C THR A 274 -4.52 2.67 -16.37
N TYR A 275 -5.14 2.34 -17.51
CA TYR A 275 -6.37 1.57 -17.57
C TYR A 275 -6.15 0.16 -17.02
N ASP A 276 -5.09 -0.53 -17.48
CA ASP A 276 -4.76 -1.86 -16.98
C ASP A 276 -4.46 -1.84 -15.48
N ARG A 277 -3.74 -0.82 -14.98
CA ARG A 277 -3.49 -0.68 -13.53
C ARG A 277 -4.75 -0.50 -12.71
N LEU A 278 -5.76 0.17 -13.26
CA LEU A 278 -7.08 0.32 -12.64
C LEU A 278 -7.83 -1.02 -12.64
N MET A 279 -7.90 -1.67 -13.81
CA MET A 279 -8.60 -2.95 -13.97
C MET A 279 -7.96 -4.07 -13.16
N MET A 280 -6.61 -4.10 -13.04
CA MET A 280 -5.93 -5.07 -12.18
C MET A 280 -6.47 -5.06 -10.77
N ARG A 281 -6.66 -3.89 -10.18
CA ARG A 281 -7.16 -3.78 -8.81
C ARG A 281 -8.60 -4.24 -8.66
N ALA A 282 -9.44 -3.96 -9.65
CA ALA A 282 -10.81 -4.47 -9.69
C ALA A 282 -10.83 -6.02 -9.75
N LEU A 283 -10.01 -6.61 -10.61
CA LEU A 283 -9.89 -8.06 -10.72
C LEU A 283 -9.28 -8.70 -9.47
N GLU A 284 -8.27 -8.07 -8.87
CA GLU A 284 -7.68 -8.56 -7.62
C GLU A 284 -8.67 -8.54 -6.46
N MET A 285 -9.60 -7.60 -6.40
CA MET A 285 -10.67 -7.63 -5.39
C MET A 285 -11.55 -8.87 -5.54
N ARG A 286 -11.86 -9.31 -6.75
CA ARG A 286 -12.63 -10.54 -7.00
C ARG A 286 -11.88 -11.78 -6.52
N GLU A 287 -10.58 -11.86 -6.77
CA GLU A 287 -9.74 -12.97 -6.29
C GLU A 287 -9.58 -12.93 -4.75
N SER A 288 -9.49 -11.74 -4.14
CA SER A 288 -9.49 -11.59 -2.68
C SER A 288 -10.78 -12.09 -2.05
N ILE A 289 -11.93 -11.81 -2.66
CA ILE A 289 -13.23 -12.35 -2.21
C ILE A 289 -13.23 -13.88 -2.28
N SER A 290 -12.66 -14.46 -3.33
CA SER A 290 -12.53 -15.92 -3.47
C SER A 290 -11.68 -16.53 -2.34
N VAL A 291 -10.51 -15.91 -2.04
CA VAL A 291 -9.65 -16.34 -0.93
C VAL A 291 -10.36 -16.21 0.41
N LEU A 292 -11.05 -15.09 0.65
CA LEU A 292 -11.78 -14.83 1.89
C LEU A 292 -12.88 -15.87 2.13
N ASN A 293 -13.66 -16.22 1.11
CA ASN A 293 -14.71 -17.23 1.24
C ASN A 293 -14.13 -18.60 1.59
N GLN A 294 -13.02 -19.00 0.95
CA GLN A 294 -12.34 -20.25 1.30
C GLN A 294 -11.78 -20.20 2.73
N ALA A 295 -11.20 -19.06 3.14
CA ALA A 295 -10.65 -18.91 4.48
C ALA A 295 -11.73 -18.98 5.57
N PHE A 296 -12.91 -18.36 5.36
CA PHE A 296 -14.04 -18.45 6.29
C PHE A 296 -14.60 -19.87 6.44
N GLU A 297 -14.51 -20.69 5.39
CA GLU A 297 -14.97 -22.09 5.43
C GLU A 297 -13.95 -23.03 6.10
N GLN A 298 -12.67 -22.71 5.99
CA GLN A 298 -11.59 -23.60 6.41
C GLN A 298 -10.99 -23.24 7.77
N ILE A 299 -11.28 -22.04 8.33
CA ILE A 299 -10.67 -21.59 9.58
C ILE A 299 -10.95 -22.55 10.73
N PRO A 300 -9.91 -23.17 11.35
CA PRO A 300 -10.10 -24.11 12.44
C PRO A 300 -10.34 -23.40 13.78
N ALA A 301 -10.84 -24.14 14.76
CA ALA A 301 -10.71 -23.76 16.16
C ALA A 301 -9.29 -24.00 16.65
N GLY A 302 -8.82 -23.24 17.63
CA GLY A 302 -7.49 -23.43 18.19
C GLY A 302 -6.87 -22.15 18.77
N PRO A 303 -5.63 -22.23 19.24
CA PRO A 303 -4.93 -21.06 19.78
C PRO A 303 -4.61 -20.06 18.67
N ILE A 304 -4.56 -18.77 19.07
CA ILE A 304 -4.20 -17.66 18.17
C ILE A 304 -2.79 -17.11 18.44
N MET A 305 -2.12 -17.62 19.48
CA MET A 305 -0.79 -17.20 19.88
C MET A 305 0.03 -18.44 20.29
N ASN A 306 1.27 -18.50 19.86
CA ASN A 306 2.20 -19.53 20.30
C ASN A 306 2.57 -19.30 21.78
N PRO A 307 2.22 -20.22 22.69
CA PRO A 307 2.45 -20.05 24.14
C PRO A 307 3.94 -20.03 24.54
N LYS A 308 4.82 -20.50 23.67
CA LYS A 308 6.28 -20.50 23.91
C LYS A 308 6.91 -19.13 23.71
N VAL A 309 6.23 -18.20 23.02
CA VAL A 309 6.76 -16.88 22.70
C VAL A 309 6.51 -15.90 23.84
N LYS A 310 7.58 -15.49 24.53
CA LYS A 310 7.56 -14.46 25.58
C LYS A 310 7.70 -13.08 24.94
N VAL A 311 6.65 -12.55 24.38
CA VAL A 311 6.65 -11.31 23.58
C VAL A 311 7.28 -10.11 24.31
N ARG A 312 7.03 -9.95 25.60
CA ARG A 312 7.55 -8.80 26.41
C ARG A 312 9.06 -8.89 26.73
N ALA A 313 9.61 -10.09 26.79
CA ALA A 313 11.04 -10.32 27.11
C ALA A 313 11.75 -10.98 25.91
N PHE A 314 11.34 -10.61 24.71
CA PHE A 314 11.78 -11.23 23.50
C PHE A 314 13.21 -10.80 23.14
N ARG A 315 14.04 -11.79 22.84
CA ARG A 315 15.40 -11.62 22.31
C ARG A 315 15.63 -12.72 21.28
N PRO A 316 15.64 -12.39 19.99
CA PRO A 316 15.94 -13.38 18.97
C PRO A 316 17.41 -13.80 19.01
N PRO A 317 17.78 -14.96 18.44
CA PRO A 317 19.16 -15.34 18.28
C PRO A 317 19.93 -14.33 17.42
N VAL A 318 21.27 -14.35 17.52
CA VAL A 318 22.14 -13.61 16.60
C VAL A 318 21.94 -14.16 15.19
N GLY A 319 21.72 -13.26 14.24
CA GLY A 319 21.48 -13.63 12.85
C GLY A 319 20.76 -12.53 12.07
N GLU A 320 20.39 -12.84 10.86
CA GLU A 320 19.66 -11.93 9.97
C GLU A 320 18.50 -12.65 9.26
N ALA A 321 17.46 -11.91 8.94
CA ALA A 321 16.33 -12.43 8.17
C ALA A 321 15.71 -11.35 7.30
N TYR A 322 15.26 -11.75 6.12
CA TYR A 322 14.38 -10.98 5.27
C TYR A 322 13.01 -11.67 5.17
N GLY A 323 11.99 -10.99 5.68
CA GLY A 323 10.61 -11.39 5.52
C GLY A 323 9.89 -10.45 4.57
N ARG A 324 9.07 -10.97 3.67
CA ARG A 324 8.29 -10.18 2.72
C ARG A 324 6.92 -10.77 2.50
N ILE A 325 5.99 -9.92 2.15
CA ILE A 325 4.61 -10.28 1.81
C ILE A 325 4.15 -9.52 0.57
N GLU A 326 3.07 -9.99 -0.03
CA GLU A 326 2.33 -9.25 -1.07
C GLU A 326 1.34 -8.30 -0.38
N ALA A 327 1.77 -7.07 -0.11
CA ALA A 327 0.87 -6.00 0.32
C ALA A 327 -0.01 -5.52 -0.85
N PRO A 328 -1.10 -4.79 -0.62
CA PRO A 328 -1.98 -4.32 -1.70
C PRO A 328 -1.26 -3.51 -2.80
N LYS A 329 -0.19 -2.82 -2.45
CA LYS A 329 0.61 -1.99 -3.37
C LYS A 329 1.81 -2.71 -3.99
N GLY A 330 2.11 -3.93 -3.51
CA GLY A 330 3.22 -4.76 -3.97
C GLY A 330 4.04 -5.34 -2.82
N GLU A 331 5.29 -5.70 -3.10
CA GLU A 331 6.19 -6.29 -2.12
C GLU A 331 6.50 -5.33 -0.98
N LEU A 332 6.06 -5.70 0.22
CA LEU A 332 6.49 -5.08 1.47
C LEU A 332 7.41 -6.06 2.21
N GLY A 333 8.62 -5.62 2.52
CA GLY A 333 9.60 -6.46 3.19
C GLY A 333 10.34 -5.76 4.33
N PHE A 334 10.75 -6.56 5.32
CA PHE A 334 11.60 -6.11 6.42
C PHE A 334 12.87 -6.96 6.48
N TYR A 335 14.02 -6.30 6.43
CA TYR A 335 15.30 -6.91 6.69
C TYR A 335 15.74 -6.54 8.10
N LEU A 336 15.96 -7.56 8.92
CA LEU A 336 16.30 -7.43 10.33
C LEU A 336 17.63 -8.12 10.60
N VAL A 337 18.50 -7.46 11.35
CA VAL A 337 19.71 -8.06 11.91
C VAL A 337 19.62 -8.04 13.43
N SER A 338 19.90 -9.17 14.08
CA SER A 338 19.92 -9.32 15.53
C SER A 338 21.33 -9.62 16.01
N ASP A 339 21.73 -8.95 17.07
CA ASP A 339 22.94 -9.22 17.85
C ASP A 339 22.63 -10.00 19.16
N GLY A 340 21.37 -10.45 19.33
CA GLY A 340 20.89 -11.10 20.55
C GLY A 340 20.36 -10.14 21.61
N SER A 341 20.37 -8.82 21.34
CA SER A 341 19.80 -7.79 22.20
C SER A 341 18.26 -7.72 22.07
N PRO A 342 17.57 -6.99 22.96
CA PRO A 342 16.13 -6.82 22.86
C PRO A 342 15.71 -5.90 21.70
N ASN A 343 16.63 -5.16 21.09
CA ASN A 343 16.41 -4.25 19.98
C ASN A 343 17.08 -4.80 18.72
N PRO A 344 16.54 -4.56 17.52
CA PRO A 344 17.23 -4.87 16.27
C PRO A 344 18.55 -4.09 16.15
N TYR A 345 19.64 -4.76 15.78
CA TYR A 345 20.89 -4.10 15.39
C TYR A 345 20.72 -3.31 14.09
N ARG A 346 19.98 -3.89 13.14
CA ARG A 346 19.57 -3.22 11.88
C ARG A 346 18.10 -3.50 11.61
N TYR A 347 17.40 -2.44 11.23
CA TYR A 347 16.00 -2.46 10.84
C TYR A 347 15.86 -1.74 9.50
N ARG A 348 15.54 -2.46 8.43
CA ARG A 348 15.40 -1.91 7.09
C ARG A 348 14.05 -2.28 6.51
N VAL A 349 13.38 -1.31 5.92
CA VAL A 349 12.09 -1.50 5.24
C VAL A 349 12.29 -1.41 3.72
N ARG A 350 11.71 -2.37 3.00
CA ARG A 350 11.52 -2.30 1.55
C ARG A 350 10.04 -2.01 1.29
N PRO A 351 9.65 -0.75 1.06
CA PRO A 351 8.28 -0.38 0.82
C PRO A 351 7.97 -0.41 -0.68
N PRO A 352 6.77 -0.87 -1.09
CA PRO A 352 6.40 -0.90 -2.51
C PRO A 352 6.25 0.50 -3.12
N SER A 353 5.62 1.45 -2.42
CA SER A 353 5.37 2.80 -2.96
C SER A 353 6.66 3.55 -3.32
N PHE A 354 7.72 3.43 -2.52
CA PHE A 354 8.99 4.08 -2.83
C PHE A 354 9.60 3.55 -4.13
N ILE A 355 9.59 2.22 -4.29
CA ILE A 355 10.13 1.59 -5.50
C ILE A 355 9.27 1.95 -6.72
N ASN A 356 7.94 1.87 -6.59
CA ASN A 356 7.01 2.18 -7.67
C ASN A 356 7.11 3.66 -8.12
N LEU A 357 7.50 4.59 -7.24
CA LEU A 357 7.73 5.99 -7.60
C LEU A 357 9.02 6.24 -8.38
N THR A 358 9.99 5.32 -8.38
CA THR A 358 11.27 5.54 -9.08
C THR A 358 11.12 5.69 -10.59
N ILE A 359 10.06 5.13 -11.16
CA ILE A 359 9.76 5.18 -12.61
C ILE A 359 8.77 6.28 -12.99
N LEU A 360 8.41 7.17 -12.06
CA LEU A 360 7.38 8.19 -12.32
C LEU A 360 7.78 9.12 -13.48
N GLU A 361 9.06 9.48 -13.59
CA GLU A 361 9.55 10.27 -14.72
C GLU A 361 9.28 9.55 -16.04
N ASP A 362 9.72 8.28 -16.15
CA ASP A 362 9.57 7.50 -17.38
C ASP A 362 8.10 7.36 -17.81
N LEU A 363 7.19 7.22 -16.83
CA LEU A 363 5.75 7.12 -17.09
C LEU A 363 5.13 8.44 -17.58
N CYS A 364 5.69 9.59 -17.18
CA CYS A 364 5.11 10.91 -17.45
C CYS A 364 5.70 11.61 -18.68
N LEU A 365 6.87 11.19 -19.16
CA LEU A 365 7.52 11.83 -20.30
C LEU A 365 6.64 11.80 -21.56
N GLY A 366 6.46 12.96 -22.19
CA GLY A 366 5.65 13.10 -23.42
C GLY A 366 4.14 13.18 -23.17
N HIS A 367 3.68 13.02 -21.94
CA HIS A 367 2.28 13.21 -21.56
C HIS A 367 1.99 14.64 -21.13
N THR A 368 0.72 15.00 -21.00
CA THR A 368 0.30 16.32 -20.52
C THR A 368 0.40 16.44 -18.99
N VAL A 369 0.43 17.67 -18.47
CA VAL A 369 0.39 17.94 -17.02
C VAL A 369 -0.84 17.29 -16.37
N ALA A 370 -1.98 17.29 -17.04
CA ALA A 370 -3.20 16.66 -16.55
C ALA A 370 -3.05 15.14 -16.43
N ASP A 371 -2.29 14.50 -17.32
CA ASP A 371 -2.04 13.07 -17.27
C ASP A 371 -1.07 12.69 -16.15
N VAL A 372 -0.16 13.58 -15.75
CA VAL A 372 0.75 13.33 -14.61
C VAL A 372 -0.04 12.96 -13.35
N MET A 373 -1.16 13.64 -13.09
CA MET A 373 -1.99 13.36 -11.92
C MET A 373 -2.64 11.98 -12.01
N VAL A 374 -3.16 11.63 -13.17
CA VAL A 374 -3.80 10.32 -13.41
C VAL A 374 -2.76 9.19 -13.32
N ILE A 375 -1.57 9.41 -13.89
CA ILE A 375 -0.46 8.46 -13.81
C ILE A 375 -0.05 8.27 -12.33
N LEU A 376 0.21 9.34 -11.60
CA LEU A 376 0.59 9.31 -10.19
C LEU A 376 -0.47 8.59 -9.35
N GLY A 377 -1.75 8.94 -9.52
CA GLY A 377 -2.85 8.29 -8.83
C GLY A 377 -2.90 6.78 -9.09
N SER A 378 -2.59 6.35 -10.32
CA SER A 378 -2.58 4.92 -10.69
C SER A 378 -1.44 4.11 -10.06
N VAL A 379 -0.36 4.76 -9.62
CA VAL A 379 0.76 4.10 -8.91
C VAL A 379 0.37 3.64 -7.52
N ASP A 380 -0.62 4.28 -6.88
CA ASP A 380 -1.10 3.93 -5.52
C ASP A 380 -0.04 4.15 -4.45
N ILE A 381 0.41 5.38 -4.31
CA ILE A 381 1.43 5.71 -3.32
C ILE A 381 0.84 6.06 -1.96
N VAL A 382 1.58 5.75 -0.90
CA VAL A 382 1.37 6.29 0.44
C VAL A 382 2.68 6.86 0.97
N MET A 383 2.70 8.18 1.21
CA MET A 383 3.93 8.89 1.60
C MET A 383 4.51 8.40 2.94
N GLY A 384 3.68 7.82 3.80
CA GLY A 384 4.15 7.26 5.06
C GLY A 384 5.15 6.11 4.90
N GLU A 385 5.02 5.29 3.87
CA GLU A 385 5.99 4.23 3.56
C GLU A 385 7.08 4.67 2.58
N VAL A 386 6.81 5.68 1.75
CA VAL A 386 7.81 6.26 0.85
C VAL A 386 8.95 6.88 1.66
N ASP A 387 8.61 7.74 2.61
CA ASP A 387 9.60 8.54 3.36
C ASP A 387 10.10 7.86 4.65
N ARG A 388 9.35 6.91 5.25
CA ARG A 388 9.66 6.09 6.46
C ARG A 388 10.01 6.89 7.71
#